data_49ce1b0fd1953d64baa192f63f5df392
#
_entry.id   49ce1b0fd1953d64baa192f63f5df392
#
_cell.length_a   1.000
_cell.length_b   1.000
_cell.length_c   1.000
_cell.angle_alpha   90.00
_cell.angle_beta   90.00
_cell.angle_gamma   90.00
#
_symmetry.space_group_name_H-M   'P 1'
#
loop_
_entity.id
_entity.type
_entity.pdbx_description
1 polymer ?
#
loop_
_entity_poly.entity_id
_entity_poly.type
_entity_poly.pdbx_seq_one_letter_code
_entity_poly.pdbx_strand_id
1 'polypeptide(L)'
;MRNLAQLPPGARARIDGFGSGIRPEVGRRLRELGFVDGNVVRCVRRAPFGGPRVYAVSGAAFALEMHVAAHVLLGPADGDDGVRG
;
A
#
# COMPACT_ATOMS: atom_id res chain seq x y z
N MET A 1 -9.47 -8.77 5.31
CA MET A 1 -9.03 -7.98 4.15
C MET A 1 -7.56 -7.63 4.29
N ARG A 2 -6.84 -7.71 3.21
CA ARG A 2 -5.41 -7.43 3.26
C ARG A 2 -5.16 -5.93 3.35
N ASN A 3 -4.02 -5.58 3.92
CA ASN A 3 -3.60 -4.20 3.95
C ASN A 3 -2.17 -4.09 3.44
N LEU A 4 -1.72 -2.86 3.25
CA LEU A 4 -0.45 -2.61 2.60
C LEU A 4 0.73 -3.12 3.42
N ALA A 5 0.60 -3.14 4.74
CA ALA A 5 1.69 -3.65 5.59
C ALA A 5 1.94 -5.13 5.37
N GLN A 6 0.97 -5.85 4.82
CA GLN A 6 1.09 -7.28 4.58
C GLN A 6 1.64 -7.61 3.19
N LEU A 7 1.80 -6.61 2.33
CA LEU A 7 2.25 -6.85 0.96
C LEU A 7 3.75 -7.17 0.97
N PRO A 8 4.15 -8.35 0.49
CA PRO A 8 5.57 -8.70 0.51
C PRO A 8 6.37 -7.94 -0.55
N PRO A 9 7.68 -7.83 -0.35
CA PRO A 9 8.52 -7.15 -1.34
C PRO A 9 8.35 -7.76 -2.72
N GLY A 10 8.23 -6.91 -3.72
CA GLY A 10 8.04 -7.32 -5.10
C GLY A 10 6.60 -7.54 -5.50
N ALA A 11 5.69 -7.66 -4.54
CA ALA A 11 4.29 -7.91 -4.85
C ALA A 11 3.56 -6.60 -5.15
N ARG A 12 2.49 -6.71 -5.93
CA ARG A 12 1.66 -5.58 -6.31
C ARG A 12 0.21 -5.88 -5.95
N ALA A 13 -0.54 -4.82 -5.73
CA ALA A 13 -1.97 -4.95 -5.46
C ALA A 13 -2.64 -3.62 -5.76
N ARG A 14 -3.97 -3.66 -5.89
CA ARG A 14 -4.74 -2.43 -6.06
C ARG A 14 -5.18 -1.92 -4.71
N ILE A 15 -5.19 -0.61 -4.57
CA ILE A 15 -5.65 0.02 -3.34
C ILE A 15 -7.17 0.01 -3.33
N ASP A 16 -7.73 -0.29 -2.16
CA ASP A 16 -9.17 -0.37 -1.99
C ASP A 16 -9.57 0.42 -0.74
N GLY A 17 -9.16 1.66 -0.68
CA GLY A 17 -9.56 2.56 0.38
C GLY A 17 -8.68 2.50 1.60
N PHE A 18 -9.14 3.13 2.66
CA PHE A 18 -8.43 3.20 3.92
C PHE A 18 -9.28 2.58 5.02
N GLY A 19 -8.61 2.04 6.02
CA GLY A 19 -9.30 1.53 7.19
C GLY A 19 -9.91 2.65 8.02
N SER A 20 -10.92 2.32 8.81
CA SER A 20 -11.68 3.33 9.55
C SER A 20 -10.86 4.02 10.63
N GLY A 21 -9.76 3.45 11.02
CA GLY A 21 -8.94 4.06 12.05
C GLY A 21 -7.93 5.08 11.57
N ILE A 22 -7.89 5.36 10.26
CA ILE A 22 -6.91 6.29 9.76
C ILE A 22 -7.32 7.72 10.09
N ARG A 23 -6.35 8.55 10.46
CA ARG A 23 -6.63 9.95 10.73
C ARG A 23 -6.88 10.68 9.42
N PRO A 24 -7.84 11.61 9.39
CA PRO A 24 -8.21 12.27 8.12
C PRO A 24 -7.04 12.97 7.43
N GLU A 25 -6.16 13.62 8.19
CA GLU A 25 -5.03 14.32 7.58
C GLU A 25 -4.03 13.34 6.98
N VAL A 26 -3.87 12.18 7.59
CA VAL A 26 -2.99 11.16 7.03
C VAL A 26 -3.58 10.60 5.74
N GLY A 27 -4.87 10.32 5.75
CA GLY A 27 -5.54 9.83 4.54
C GLY A 27 -5.45 10.82 3.39
N ARG A 28 -5.64 12.11 3.69
CA ARG A 28 -5.53 13.12 2.66
C ARG A 28 -4.13 13.16 2.07
N ARG A 29 -3.11 13.10 2.92
CA ARG A 29 -1.74 13.12 2.46
C ARG A 29 -1.44 11.91 1.57
N LEU A 30 -1.89 10.73 1.99
CA LEU A 30 -1.64 9.54 1.21
C LEU A 30 -2.31 9.64 -0.17
N ARG A 31 -3.53 10.17 -0.23
CA ARG A 31 -4.18 10.35 -1.53
C ARG A 31 -3.41 11.32 -2.42
N GLU A 32 -2.85 12.36 -1.84
CA GLU A 32 -2.04 13.31 -2.60
C GLU A 32 -0.80 12.64 -3.18
N LEU A 33 -0.28 11.63 -2.51
CA LEU A 33 0.89 10.89 -2.99
C LEU A 33 0.53 9.85 -4.05
N GLY A 34 -0.75 9.54 -4.20
CA GLY A 34 -1.18 8.57 -5.20
C GLY A 34 -1.79 7.31 -4.63
N PHE A 35 -1.91 7.20 -3.30
CA PHE A 35 -2.54 6.03 -2.69
C PHE A 35 -4.06 6.22 -2.75
N VAL A 36 -4.62 6.03 -3.93
CA VAL A 36 -6.05 6.20 -4.16
C VAL A 36 -6.63 4.91 -4.71
N ASP A 37 -7.93 4.75 -4.51
CA ASP A 37 -8.62 3.53 -4.93
C ASP A 37 -8.35 3.23 -6.38
N GLY A 38 -8.03 1.98 -6.66
CA GLY A 38 -7.79 1.53 -8.02
C GLY A 38 -6.37 1.63 -8.49
N ASN A 39 -5.54 2.47 -7.85
CA ASN A 39 -4.15 2.54 -8.24
C ASN A 39 -3.41 1.30 -7.80
N VAL A 40 -2.42 0.90 -8.58
CA VAL A 40 -1.59 -0.25 -8.24
C VAL A 40 -0.41 0.24 -7.41
N VAL A 41 -0.15 -0.45 -6.31
CA VAL A 41 0.98 -0.17 -5.45
C VAL A 41 1.86 -1.41 -5.41
N ARG A 42 3.17 -1.21 -5.36
CA ARG A 42 4.12 -2.31 -5.27
C ARG A 42 5.00 -2.11 -4.05
N CYS A 43 5.22 -3.16 -3.29
CA CYS A 43 6.18 -3.09 -2.18
C CYS A 43 7.58 -3.23 -2.76
N VAL A 44 8.41 -2.22 -2.56
CA VAL A 44 9.76 -2.24 -3.07
C VAL A 44 10.67 -2.97 -2.11
N ARG A 45 10.56 -2.64 -0.81
CA ARG A 45 11.37 -3.31 0.20
C ARG A 45 10.81 -3.01 1.58
N ARG A 46 11.27 -3.79 2.53
CA ARG A 46 10.96 -3.62 3.94
C ARG A 46 12.22 -3.40 4.71
N ALA A 47 12.17 -2.50 5.70
CA ALA A 47 13.27 -2.38 6.65
C ALA A 47 13.15 -3.52 7.66
N PRO A 48 14.26 -3.96 8.26
CA PRO A 48 14.20 -5.00 9.27
C PRO A 48 13.56 -4.47 10.56
N PHE A 49 13.12 -5.42 11.39
CA PHE A 49 12.62 -5.13 12.74
C PHE A 49 11.43 -4.19 12.76
N GLY A 50 10.54 -4.34 11.76
CA GLY A 50 9.31 -3.53 11.77
C GLY A 50 9.49 -2.08 11.37
N GLY A 51 10.62 -1.74 10.77
CA GLY A 51 10.86 -0.38 10.31
C GLY A 51 10.03 -0.01 9.10
N PRO A 52 10.26 1.17 8.54
CA PRO A 52 9.45 1.65 7.41
C PRO A 52 9.57 0.74 6.21
N ARG A 53 8.53 0.78 5.39
CA ARG A 53 8.48 0.02 4.15
C ARG A 53 8.43 0.98 3.00
N VAL A 54 9.04 0.63 1.88
CA VAL A 54 9.06 1.49 0.70
C VAL A 54 8.07 0.94 -0.32
N TYR A 55 7.21 1.80 -0.81
CA TYR A 55 6.18 1.43 -1.79
C TYR A 55 6.27 2.34 -3.00
N ALA A 56 6.07 1.75 -4.17
CA ALA A 56 6.01 2.50 -5.42
C ALA A 56 4.55 2.64 -5.84
N VAL A 57 4.14 3.86 -6.11
CA VAL A 57 2.80 4.16 -6.58
C VAL A 57 2.87 5.42 -7.44
N SER A 58 2.12 5.44 -8.53
CA SER A 58 2.02 6.62 -9.41
C SER A 58 3.39 7.14 -9.87
N GLY A 59 4.32 6.23 -10.12
CA GLY A 59 5.61 6.62 -10.68
C GLY A 59 6.62 7.13 -9.66
N ALA A 60 6.32 7.07 -8.37
CA ALA A 60 7.24 7.51 -7.32
C ALA A 60 7.30 6.48 -6.22
N ALA A 61 8.29 6.61 -5.36
CA ALA A 61 8.45 5.69 -4.23
C ALA A 61 8.40 6.47 -2.93
N PHE A 62 7.73 5.91 -1.94
CA PHE A 62 7.54 6.57 -0.65
C PHE A 62 7.78 5.57 0.47
N ALA A 63 8.38 6.04 1.56
CA ALA A 63 8.55 5.23 2.75
C ALA A 63 7.37 5.49 3.69
N LEU A 64 6.70 4.43 4.10
CA LEU A 64 5.59 4.52 5.06
C LEU A 64 5.92 3.68 6.28
N GLU A 65 5.60 4.22 7.44
CA GLU A 65 5.71 3.45 8.66
C GLU A 65 4.67 2.34 8.66
N MET A 66 4.97 1.26 9.36
CA MET A 66 4.13 0.08 9.31
C MET A 66 2.71 0.39 9.78
N HIS A 67 2.54 1.19 10.82
CA HIS A 67 1.20 1.47 11.31
C HIS A 67 0.39 2.32 10.34
N VAL A 68 1.05 3.12 9.50
CA VAL A 68 0.35 3.87 8.46
C VAL A 68 -0.03 2.93 7.32
N ALA A 69 0.90 2.09 6.89
CA ALA A 69 0.63 1.14 5.82
C ALA A 69 -0.51 0.19 6.18
N ALA A 70 -0.65 -0.15 7.46
CA ALA A 70 -1.71 -1.05 7.89
C ALA A 70 -3.11 -0.48 7.68
N HIS A 71 -3.23 0.83 7.51
CA HIS A 71 -4.53 1.44 7.25
C HIS A 71 -4.86 1.57 5.76
N VAL A 72 -3.95 1.20 4.87
CA VAL A 72 -4.23 1.23 3.44
C VAL A 72 -4.71 -0.15 3.04
N LEU A 73 -5.97 -0.25 2.65
CA LEU A 73 -6.58 -1.53 2.36
C LEU A 73 -6.32 -1.92 0.91
N LEU A 74 -6.16 -3.21 0.68
CA LEU A 74 -5.91 -3.73 -0.64
C LEU A 74 -7.10 -4.53 -1.13
N GLY A 75 -7.37 -4.43 -2.41
CA GLY A 75 -8.42 -5.20 -3.02
C GLY A 75 -8.03 -6.65 -3.19
N PRO A 76 -8.90 -7.43 -3.80
CA PRO A 76 -8.59 -8.83 -4.04
C PRO A 76 -7.30 -8.95 -4.82
N ALA A 77 -6.66 -10.06 -4.65
CA ALA A 77 -5.36 -10.23 -5.25
C ALA A 77 -5.46 -10.57 -6.71
N ASP A 78 -6.01 -9.68 -7.42
CA ASP A 78 -6.19 -9.90 -8.78
C ASP A 78 -4.93 -9.67 -9.43
N GLY A 79 -4.20 -8.97 -8.82
CA GLY A 79 -3.03 -8.71 -9.40
C GLY A 79 -2.29 -9.89 -9.64
N ASP A 80 -2.69 -10.78 -8.99
CA ASP A 80 -2.12 -11.84 -9.21
C ASP A 80 -2.47 -12.29 -10.38
N ASP A 81 -3.27 -11.91 -10.65
CA ASP A 81 -3.64 -12.20 -11.66
C ASP A 81 -2.85 -11.87 -12.45
N GLY A 82 -2.70 -11.37 -12.16
CA GLY A 82 -1.98 -11.21 -12.96
C GLY A 82 -1.20 -12.20 -12.98
N VAL A 83 -1.32 -12.63 -12.59
CA VAL A 83 -0.68 -13.41 -12.73
C VAL A 83 -1.06 -14.31 -13.34
N ARG A 84 -1.52 -14.42 -13.51
CA ARG A 84 -1.89 -15.12 -14.04
C ARG A 84 -1.80 -15.21 -14.77
N GLY A 85 -1.61 -15.12 -14.58
CA GLY A 85 -1.50 -15.13 -15.40
C GLY A 85 -1.16 -15.25 -15.40
#